data_ebd926320a3524a1200b5e76c44c2d94
#
_entry.id   ebd926320a3524a1200b5e76c44c2d94
#
_cell.length_a   1.000
_cell.length_b   1.000
_cell.length_c   1.000
_cell.angle_alpha   90.00
_cell.angle_beta   90.00
_cell.angle_gamma   90.00
#
_symmetry.space_group_name_H-M   'P 1'
#
loop_
_entity.id
_entity.type
_entity.pdbx_description
1 polymer ?
#
loop_
_entity_poly.entity_id
_entity_poly.type
_entity_poly.pdbx_seq_one_letter_code
_entity_poly.pdbx_strand_id
1 'polypeptide(L)'
;MTCLNKEKEIELSLYNDVGTLASYNKYIEATKGDISVIYMDNAATTMHKPKAVIDAVVAAMSSMGNAGRGANEASLSASRIIYDTRERLAKLFGAENPKQIVFTMNSTESLNIAIKGLIEPGDHVITTVLEHNSVLRPLYEMEKKGTELS
;
A
#
# COMPACT_ATOMS: atom_id res chain seq x y z
N MET A 1 -41.11 -6.75 -8.84
CA MET A 1 -40.42 -7.71 -7.90
C MET A 1 -39.32 -8.55 -8.57
N THR A 2 -38.80 -8.12 -9.72
CA THR A 2 -37.89 -8.93 -10.56
C THR A 2 -36.48 -8.31 -10.74
N CYS A 3 -36.22 -7.11 -10.26
CA CYS A 3 -34.88 -6.49 -10.35
C CYS A 3 -33.90 -6.90 -9.24
N LEU A 4 -34.39 -7.17 -8.05
CA LEU A 4 -33.55 -7.51 -6.90
C LEU A 4 -32.84 -8.88 -6.99
N ASN A 5 -33.38 -9.81 -7.80
CA ASN A 5 -32.78 -11.15 -7.94
C ASN A 5 -31.58 -11.17 -8.90
N LYS A 6 -31.54 -10.28 -9.91
CA LYS A 6 -30.42 -10.24 -10.85
C LYS A 6 -29.14 -9.68 -10.25
N GLU A 7 -29.24 -8.66 -9.39
CA GLU A 7 -28.08 -8.08 -8.68
C GLU A 7 -27.45 -9.08 -7.70
N LYS A 8 -28.28 -9.81 -6.95
CA LYS A 8 -27.80 -10.86 -6.04
C LYS A 8 -27.15 -12.05 -6.75
N GLU A 9 -27.65 -12.45 -7.92
CA GLU A 9 -27.03 -13.53 -8.71
C GLU A 9 -25.69 -13.11 -9.32
N ILE A 10 -25.54 -11.84 -9.73
CA ILE A 10 -24.28 -11.30 -10.21
C ILE A 10 -23.26 -11.22 -9.06
N GLU A 11 -23.65 -10.78 -7.87
CA GLU A 11 -22.80 -10.66 -6.70
C GLU A 11 -22.31 -12.04 -6.20
N LEU A 12 -23.18 -13.05 -6.15
CA LEU A 12 -22.82 -14.42 -5.78
C LEU A 12 -21.95 -15.14 -6.83
N SER A 13 -22.17 -14.89 -8.11
CA SER A 13 -21.35 -15.42 -9.21
C SER A 13 -19.93 -14.83 -9.18
N LEU A 14 -19.80 -13.55 -8.84
CA LEU A 14 -18.51 -12.87 -8.73
C LEU A 14 -17.69 -13.37 -7.52
N TYR A 15 -18.35 -13.74 -6.43
CA TYR A 15 -17.66 -14.23 -5.22
C TYR A 15 -17.09 -15.63 -5.38
N ASN A 16 -17.69 -16.46 -6.20
CA ASN A 16 -17.25 -17.85 -6.44
C ASN A 16 -16.16 -17.96 -7.53
N ASP A 17 -15.91 -16.92 -8.32
CA ASP A 17 -15.03 -16.95 -9.49
C ASP A 17 -13.81 -16.01 -9.35
N VAL A 18 -13.50 -15.57 -8.12
CA VAL A 18 -12.40 -14.66 -7.82
C VAL A 18 -11.06 -15.37 -8.06
N GLY A 19 -10.49 -15.18 -9.21
CA GLY A 19 -9.14 -15.67 -9.51
C GLY A 19 -8.74 -15.72 -10.97
N THR A 20 -9.65 -15.46 -11.91
CA THR A 20 -9.28 -15.47 -13.33
C THR A 20 -9.39 -14.06 -13.96
N LEU A 21 -8.49 -13.76 -14.92
CA LEU A 21 -8.53 -12.53 -15.70
C LEU A 21 -9.88 -12.35 -16.43
N ALA A 22 -10.55 -13.46 -16.75
CA ALA A 22 -11.85 -13.49 -17.40
C ALA A 22 -12.98 -12.97 -16.51
N SER A 23 -12.99 -13.34 -15.22
CA SER A 23 -13.97 -12.83 -14.26
C SER A 23 -13.75 -11.35 -13.95
N TYR A 24 -12.50 -10.89 -13.90
CA TYR A 24 -12.18 -9.47 -13.75
C TYR A 24 -12.65 -8.65 -14.96
N ASN A 25 -12.42 -9.12 -16.18
CA ASN A 25 -12.89 -8.45 -17.40
C ASN A 25 -14.42 -8.42 -17.51
N LYS A 26 -15.10 -9.51 -17.11
CA LYS A 26 -16.56 -9.58 -17.04
C LYS A 26 -17.14 -8.60 -16.02
N TYR A 27 -16.46 -8.41 -14.87
CA TYR A 27 -16.82 -7.40 -13.88
C TYR A 27 -16.67 -5.98 -14.45
N ILE A 28 -15.56 -5.68 -15.11
CA ILE A 28 -15.31 -4.39 -15.75
C ILE A 28 -16.35 -4.10 -16.86
N GLU A 29 -16.74 -5.09 -17.66
CA GLU A 29 -17.78 -4.93 -18.69
C GLU A 29 -19.17 -4.74 -18.09
N ALA A 30 -19.50 -5.46 -17.04
CA ALA A 30 -20.79 -5.33 -16.34
C ALA A 30 -20.94 -3.96 -15.64
N THR A 31 -19.83 -3.35 -15.20
CA THR A 31 -19.81 -2.03 -14.53
C THR A 31 -19.69 -0.85 -15.51
N LYS A 32 -19.52 -1.08 -16.80
CA LYS A 32 -19.50 -0.03 -17.86
C LYS A 32 -20.87 0.60 -18.16
N GLY A 33 -21.95 0.04 -17.66
CA GLY A 33 -23.30 0.56 -17.81
C GLY A 33 -23.90 0.99 -16.48
N ASP A 34 -23.96 2.28 -16.23
CA ASP A 34 -24.85 2.99 -15.27
C ASP A 34 -24.74 2.73 -13.75
N ILE A 35 -23.77 2.02 -13.25
CA ILE A 35 -23.55 1.98 -11.80
C ILE A 35 -22.39 2.91 -11.45
N SER A 36 -22.69 4.10 -10.93
CA SER A 36 -21.67 4.94 -10.29
C SER A 36 -21.26 4.29 -8.97
N VAL A 37 -20.18 3.53 -8.97
CA VAL A 37 -19.62 2.96 -7.75
C VAL A 37 -19.02 4.07 -6.92
N ILE A 38 -19.57 4.31 -5.72
CA ILE A 38 -18.95 5.18 -4.73
C ILE A 38 -17.93 4.34 -3.95
N TYR A 39 -16.64 4.50 -4.29
CA TYR A 39 -15.57 3.80 -3.61
C TYR A 39 -15.15 4.55 -2.35
N MET A 40 -15.39 3.96 -1.17
CA MET A 40 -15.15 4.59 0.14
C MET A 40 -13.95 3.97 0.90
N ASP A 41 -13.18 3.10 0.27
CA ASP A 41 -12.06 2.38 0.90
C ASP A 41 -10.69 2.76 0.31
N ASN A 42 -10.51 4.04 -0.03
CA ASN A 42 -9.22 4.54 -0.53
C ASN A 42 -8.09 4.46 0.54
N ALA A 43 -8.44 4.35 1.82
CA ALA A 43 -7.46 4.17 2.90
C ALA A 43 -6.76 2.81 2.81
N ALA A 44 -7.48 1.76 2.42
CA ALA A 44 -6.89 0.44 2.19
C ALA A 44 -6.07 0.42 0.89
N THR A 45 -6.65 0.92 -0.20
CA THR A 45 -5.95 1.10 -1.49
C THR A 45 -6.72 2.07 -2.38
N THR A 46 -6.02 2.87 -3.16
CA THR A 46 -6.65 3.76 -4.15
C THR A 46 -7.17 2.96 -5.33
N MET A 47 -8.50 2.94 -5.55
CA MET A 47 -9.10 2.25 -6.69
C MET A 47 -8.73 2.93 -8.02
N HIS A 48 -8.95 4.24 -8.11
CA HIS A 48 -8.66 5.02 -9.30
C HIS A 48 -7.30 5.71 -9.20
N LYS A 49 -6.27 5.06 -9.76
CA LYS A 49 -4.93 5.62 -9.77
C LYS A 49 -4.83 6.73 -10.83
N PRO A 50 -4.21 7.88 -10.53
CA PRO A 50 -3.94 8.90 -11.53
C PRO A 50 -3.18 8.34 -12.73
N LYS A 51 -3.53 8.79 -13.94
CA LYS A 51 -2.87 8.32 -15.17
C LYS A 51 -1.35 8.46 -15.13
N ALA A 52 -0.85 9.55 -14.57
CA ALA A 52 0.58 9.80 -14.43
C ALA A 52 1.30 8.71 -13.59
N VAL A 53 0.62 8.14 -12.58
CA VAL A 53 1.17 7.04 -11.77
C VAL A 53 1.25 5.76 -12.59
N ILE A 54 0.20 5.44 -13.34
CA ILE A 54 0.15 4.26 -14.21
C ILE A 54 1.25 4.35 -15.28
N ASP A 55 1.35 5.48 -15.97
CA ASP A 55 2.33 5.72 -17.02
C ASP A 55 3.77 5.62 -16.47
N ALA A 56 4.04 6.16 -15.30
CA ALA A 56 5.34 6.08 -14.66
C ALA A 56 5.74 4.64 -14.29
N VAL A 57 4.79 3.84 -13.79
CA VAL A 57 5.03 2.41 -13.48
C VAL A 57 5.32 1.63 -14.76
N VAL A 58 4.54 1.82 -15.82
CA VAL A 58 4.75 1.15 -17.11
C VAL A 58 6.13 1.53 -17.69
N ALA A 59 6.49 2.81 -17.67
CA ALA A 59 7.79 3.28 -18.14
C ALA A 59 8.94 2.66 -17.35
N ALA A 60 8.81 2.60 -16.02
CA ALA A 60 9.82 2.00 -15.15
C ALA A 60 10.00 0.49 -15.46
N MET A 61 8.90 -0.25 -15.57
CA MET A 61 8.95 -1.70 -15.88
C MET A 61 9.57 -1.99 -17.26
N SER A 62 9.45 -1.06 -18.20
CA SER A 62 9.91 -1.24 -19.59
C SER A 62 11.38 -0.86 -19.81
N SER A 63 11.97 -0.02 -18.94
CA SER A 63 13.26 0.62 -19.24
C SER A 63 14.29 0.59 -18.08
N MET A 64 13.89 0.22 -16.88
CA MET A 64 14.78 0.30 -15.72
C MET A 64 15.45 -1.02 -15.37
N GLY A 65 16.70 -0.92 -14.95
CA GLY A 65 17.49 -2.01 -14.41
C GLY A 65 17.47 -2.05 -12.88
N ASN A 66 18.35 -2.87 -12.30
CA ASN A 66 18.51 -2.96 -10.86
C ASN A 66 19.22 -1.72 -10.30
N ALA A 67 18.52 -0.93 -9.51
CA ALA A 67 19.06 0.30 -8.90
C ALA A 67 20.24 0.08 -7.92
N GLY A 68 20.36 -1.13 -7.35
CA GLY A 68 21.41 -1.44 -6.36
C GLY A 68 22.69 -2.03 -6.96
N ARG A 69 22.65 -2.47 -8.22
CA ARG A 69 23.77 -3.20 -8.85
C ARG A 69 23.85 -2.90 -10.34
N GLY A 70 24.90 -2.23 -10.73
CA GLY A 70 25.20 -1.98 -12.12
C GLY A 70 25.57 -0.53 -12.41
N ALA A 71 26.46 -0.35 -13.37
CA ALA A 71 26.92 0.96 -13.83
C ALA A 71 26.34 1.30 -15.22
N ASN A 72 25.38 0.49 -15.71
CA ASN A 72 24.72 0.77 -16.98
C ASN A 72 23.62 1.84 -16.82
N GLU A 73 23.22 2.48 -17.91
CA GLU A 73 22.28 3.60 -17.90
C GLU A 73 20.92 3.22 -17.29
N ALA A 74 20.43 2.00 -17.53
CA ALA A 74 19.14 1.54 -16.96
C ALA A 74 19.19 1.46 -15.42
N SER A 75 20.31 0.99 -14.85
CA SER A 75 20.53 0.93 -13.40
C SER A 75 20.72 2.31 -12.78
N LEU A 76 21.43 3.20 -13.46
CA LEU A 76 21.63 4.59 -13.03
C LEU A 76 20.31 5.37 -13.06
N SER A 77 19.50 5.19 -14.10
CA SER A 77 18.15 5.79 -14.17
C SER A 77 17.26 5.35 -13.03
N ALA A 78 17.24 4.05 -12.72
CA ALA A 78 16.48 3.53 -11.58
C ALA A 78 16.96 4.14 -10.24
N SER A 79 18.28 4.24 -10.05
CA SER A 79 18.87 4.85 -8.84
C SER A 79 18.50 6.33 -8.69
N ARG A 80 18.52 7.10 -9.79
CA ARG A 80 18.14 8.51 -9.80
C ARG A 80 16.67 8.68 -9.38
N ILE A 81 15.74 7.89 -9.94
CA ILE A 81 14.32 7.98 -9.59
C ILE A 81 14.07 7.68 -8.10
N ILE A 82 14.74 6.66 -7.55
CA ILE A 82 14.64 6.35 -6.13
C ILE A 82 15.16 7.53 -5.29
N TYR A 83 16.28 8.11 -5.67
CA TYR A 83 16.85 9.25 -4.95
C TYR A 83 15.96 10.49 -5.03
N ASP A 84 15.52 10.88 -6.22
CA ASP A 84 14.61 12.01 -6.44
C ASP A 84 13.29 11.84 -5.66
N THR A 85 12.79 10.61 -5.58
CA THR A 85 11.59 10.31 -4.78
C THR A 85 11.85 10.53 -3.30
N ARG A 86 13.02 10.11 -2.78
CA ARG A 86 13.43 10.39 -1.40
C ARG A 86 13.54 11.88 -1.11
N GLU A 87 14.15 12.65 -2.03
CA GLU A 87 14.23 14.11 -1.87
C GLU A 87 12.87 14.77 -1.80
N ARG A 88 11.94 14.39 -2.68
CA ARG A 88 10.56 14.92 -2.68
C ARG A 88 9.81 14.56 -1.40
N LEU A 89 9.94 13.33 -0.92
CA LEU A 89 9.31 12.89 0.32
C LEU A 89 9.97 13.54 1.55
N ALA A 90 11.29 13.68 1.58
CA ALA A 90 11.99 14.42 2.63
C ALA A 90 11.48 15.85 2.73
N LYS A 91 11.37 16.55 1.60
CA LYS A 91 10.78 17.90 1.55
C LYS A 91 9.33 17.93 2.01
N LEU A 92 8.51 16.95 1.62
CA LEU A 92 7.10 16.85 2.01
C LEU A 92 6.94 16.68 3.53
N PHE A 93 7.77 15.85 4.14
CA PHE A 93 7.71 15.53 5.57
C PHE A 93 8.61 16.40 6.45
N GLY A 94 9.34 17.37 5.88
CA GLY A 94 10.26 18.23 6.62
C GLY A 94 11.50 17.49 7.15
N ALA A 95 11.89 16.39 6.53
CA ALA A 95 13.13 15.69 6.89
C ALA A 95 14.35 16.44 6.34
N GLU A 96 15.39 16.55 7.14
CA GLU A 96 16.62 17.29 6.76
C GLU A 96 17.44 16.58 5.67
N ASN A 97 17.31 15.26 5.60
CA ASN A 97 18.13 14.46 4.69
C ASN A 97 17.29 13.39 3.99
N PRO A 98 17.40 13.22 2.64
CA PRO A 98 16.73 12.16 1.90
C PRO A 98 17.06 10.73 2.39
N LYS A 99 18.19 10.54 3.07
CA LYS A 99 18.57 9.25 3.67
C LYS A 99 17.66 8.84 4.84
N GLN A 100 16.92 9.79 5.43
CA GLN A 100 15.93 9.51 6.47
C GLN A 100 14.64 8.87 5.90
N ILE A 101 14.48 8.89 4.58
CA ILE A 101 13.36 8.22 3.91
C ILE A 101 13.77 6.80 3.53
N VAL A 102 13.10 5.83 4.13
CA VAL A 102 13.32 4.40 3.88
C VAL A 102 12.10 3.81 3.21
N PHE A 103 12.29 3.10 2.10
CA PHE A 103 11.22 2.37 1.43
C PHE A 103 11.11 0.96 1.99
N THR A 104 9.89 0.52 2.22
CA THR A 104 9.55 -0.84 2.65
C THR A 104 8.54 -1.44 1.67
N MET A 105 8.26 -2.72 1.79
CA MET A 105 7.30 -3.39 0.90
C MET A 105 5.86 -2.94 1.13
N ASN A 106 5.52 -2.58 2.37
CA ASN A 106 4.17 -2.14 2.74
C ASN A 106 4.16 -1.45 4.12
N SER A 107 3.02 -0.85 4.47
CA SER A 107 2.82 -0.17 5.76
C SER A 107 3.02 -1.10 6.97
N THR A 108 2.66 -2.37 6.86
CA THR A 108 2.84 -3.35 7.95
C THR A 108 4.31 -3.53 8.29
N GLU A 109 5.16 -3.66 7.28
CA GLU A 109 6.61 -3.75 7.48
C GLU A 109 7.17 -2.46 8.08
N SER A 110 6.77 -1.29 7.55
CA SER A 110 7.20 0.01 8.08
C SER A 110 6.85 0.17 9.56
N LEU A 111 5.62 -0.16 9.94
CA LEU A 111 5.14 -0.08 11.32
C LEU A 111 5.87 -1.06 12.24
N ASN A 112 6.10 -2.29 11.78
CA ASN A 112 6.88 -3.26 12.57
C ASN A 112 8.32 -2.82 12.79
N ILE A 113 8.98 -2.28 11.75
CA ILE A 113 10.34 -1.74 11.89
C ILE A 113 10.36 -0.56 12.87
N ALA A 114 9.42 0.38 12.75
CA ALA A 114 9.36 1.55 13.62
C ALA A 114 9.06 1.15 15.07
N ILE A 115 8.01 0.37 15.31
CA ILE A 115 7.58 -0.02 16.66
C ILE A 115 8.67 -0.85 17.35
N LYS A 116 9.17 -1.89 16.69
CA LYS A 116 10.17 -2.79 17.30
C LYS A 116 11.57 -2.19 17.37
N GLY A 117 11.86 -1.18 16.55
CA GLY A 117 13.17 -0.53 16.52
C GLY A 117 13.30 0.69 17.42
N LEU A 118 12.19 1.30 17.85
CA LEU A 118 12.18 2.51 18.64
C LEU A 118 11.75 2.28 20.10
N ILE A 119 10.87 1.30 20.34
CA ILE A 119 10.30 1.04 21.67
C ILE A 119 11.22 0.09 22.43
N GLU A 120 11.55 0.46 23.67
CA GLU A 120 12.38 -0.32 24.58
C GLU A 120 11.56 -0.82 25.78
N PRO A 121 12.03 -1.88 26.48
CA PRO A 121 11.42 -2.29 27.74
C PRO A 121 11.47 -1.15 28.77
N GLY A 122 10.31 -0.87 29.40
CA GLY A 122 10.14 0.25 30.32
C GLY A 122 9.54 1.51 29.68
N ASP A 123 9.43 1.58 28.38
CA ASP A 123 8.69 2.65 27.70
C ASP A 123 7.19 2.53 27.95
N HIS A 124 6.50 3.66 27.88
CA HIS A 124 5.04 3.73 27.93
C HIS A 124 4.50 4.19 26.56
N VAL A 125 3.63 3.39 25.96
CA VAL A 125 3.01 3.65 24.66
C VAL A 125 1.51 3.79 24.82
N ILE A 126 0.98 4.89 24.28
CA ILE A 126 -0.46 5.15 24.22
C ILE A 126 -0.95 4.74 22.83
N THR A 127 -2.00 3.91 22.80
CA THR A 127 -2.63 3.43 21.56
C THR A 127 -4.15 3.42 21.68
N THR A 128 -4.83 2.96 20.65
CA THR A 128 -6.29 2.79 20.67
C THR A 128 -6.67 1.36 20.32
N VAL A 129 -7.85 0.92 20.77
CA VAL A 129 -8.41 -0.39 20.37
C VAL A 129 -8.85 -0.44 18.90
N LEU A 130 -8.92 0.71 18.23
CA LEU A 130 -9.34 0.83 16.83
C LEU A 130 -8.17 0.68 15.85
N GLU A 131 -6.95 0.52 16.36
CA GLU A 131 -5.77 0.38 15.53
C GLU A 131 -5.80 -0.91 14.68
N HIS A 132 -5.18 -0.81 13.52
CA HIS A 132 -4.99 -1.97 12.66
C HIS A 132 -4.03 -2.99 13.28
N ASN A 133 -4.20 -4.26 12.97
CA ASN A 133 -3.35 -5.35 13.46
C ASN A 133 -1.83 -5.16 13.20
N SER A 134 -1.47 -4.38 12.18
CA SER A 134 -0.07 -4.02 11.92
C SER A 134 0.56 -3.13 12.99
N VAL A 135 -0.26 -2.46 13.82
CA VAL A 135 0.13 -1.69 14.99
C VAL A 135 -0.01 -2.52 16.26
N LEU A 136 -1.20 -3.11 16.49
CA LEU A 136 -1.49 -3.81 17.74
C LEU A 136 -0.59 -5.04 17.97
N ARG A 137 -0.36 -5.85 16.93
CA ARG A 137 0.44 -7.07 17.09
C ARG A 137 1.88 -6.80 17.54
N PRO A 138 2.65 -5.90 16.89
CA PRO A 138 3.98 -5.57 17.38
C PRO A 138 3.95 -4.88 18.76
N LEU A 139 2.93 -4.07 19.09
CA LEU A 139 2.80 -3.48 20.43
C LEU A 139 2.59 -4.54 21.51
N TYR A 140 1.71 -5.52 21.30
CA TYR A 140 1.54 -6.66 22.24
C TYR A 140 2.80 -7.52 22.37
N GLU A 141 3.65 -7.57 21.33
CA GLU A 141 4.96 -8.22 21.45
C GLU A 141 5.91 -7.42 22.34
N MET A 142 5.90 -6.08 22.23
CA MET A 142 6.70 -5.20 23.08
C MET A 142 6.19 -5.18 24.54
N GLU A 143 4.88 -5.22 24.75
CA GLU A 143 4.27 -5.37 26.09
C GLU A 143 4.80 -6.60 26.83
N LYS A 144 4.89 -7.75 26.12
CA LYS A 144 5.48 -8.98 26.70
C LYS A 144 6.97 -8.83 27.05
N LYS A 145 7.64 -7.84 26.48
CA LYS A 145 9.05 -7.52 26.76
C LYS A 145 9.23 -6.45 27.83
N GLY A 146 8.13 -5.94 28.38
CA GLY A 146 8.15 -4.98 29.49
C GLY A 146 7.82 -3.54 29.12
N THR A 147 7.24 -3.29 27.94
CA THR A 147 6.65 -1.99 27.56
C THR A 147 5.26 -1.87 28.19
N GLU A 148 4.91 -0.70 28.72
CA GLU A 148 3.57 -0.40 29.24
C GLU A 148 2.68 0.09 28.08
N LEU A 149 1.45 -0.46 27.96
CA LEU A 149 0.45 -0.03 26.98
C LEU A 149 -0.77 0.58 27.68
N SER A 150 -1.26 1.72 27.13
CA SER A 150 -2.51 2.38 27.56
C SER A 150 -3.40 2.69 26.35
#